data_1d62f1495c601954f3e0289ca5b31116
#
_entry.id   1d62f1495c601954f3e0289ca5b31116
#
_cell.length_a   1.000
_cell.length_b   1.000
_cell.length_c   1.000
_cell.angle_alpha   90.00
_cell.angle_beta   90.00
_cell.angle_gamma   90.00
#
_symmetry.space_group_name_H-M   'P 1'
#
loop_
_entity.id
_entity.type
_entity.pdbx_description
1 polymer ?
#
loop_
_entity_poly.entity_id
_entity_poly.type
_entity_poly.pdbx_seq_one_letter_code
_entity_poly.pdbx_strand_id
1 'polypeptide(L)'
;MSEKRIAVLRAAMEKHAVGAVILLYSRDILYYAGVSVPSILLVTPTLARLYVRRAFGVARQDATIDDIVPDGDLGMVTDQLRSERLEYPVIGLELDVLPVQLFLKIQKIFPHLTYRDVSPLILAQRMVKDEDELQLVRVSAAILDKGQRRALEVIREGITEVEMAAEVEAELRRNKHEGILVNRRFDAYTMYGMIGSGESLTRFAGFANVASGIGLSRAMRISASNRIMRRGDLVMIDITGSYHGYITDVTRPYVIGSASQKQIDVFETLCEVEDEILQSVRPGIPVADVYEVGVSAARETAYGEYFMGYEEKGRFVGHGLGLELDEPPILGPNDPTIIAENMTLAVEINTIIPDFGTIKVEDSFIVKADGVELLSSTERRLYEVDP
;
A
#
# COMPACT_ATOMS: atom_id res chain seq x y z
N MET A 1 12.26 11.63 16.11
CA MET A 1 11.17 11.22 15.18
C MET A 1 9.84 11.19 15.92
N SER A 2 9.60 10.33 16.89
CA SER A 2 8.31 10.19 17.60
C SER A 2 7.78 11.48 18.23
N GLU A 3 8.60 12.28 18.88
CA GLU A 3 8.17 13.55 19.49
C GLU A 3 7.56 14.52 18.47
N LYS A 4 8.14 14.65 17.27
CA LYS A 4 7.60 15.50 16.21
C LYS A 4 6.25 14.98 15.74
N ARG A 5 6.11 13.67 15.52
CA ARG A 5 4.87 13.03 15.07
C ARG A 5 3.76 13.17 16.12
N ILE A 6 4.09 12.97 17.38
CA ILE A 6 3.17 13.18 18.51
C ILE A 6 2.76 14.66 18.64
N ALA A 7 3.66 15.59 18.41
CA ALA A 7 3.33 17.02 18.43
C ALA A 7 2.33 17.40 17.33
N VAL A 8 2.47 16.85 16.12
CA VAL A 8 1.49 17.03 15.02
C VAL A 8 0.15 16.40 15.37
N LEU A 9 0.14 15.19 15.96
CA LEU A 9 -1.10 14.56 16.42
C LEU A 9 -1.79 15.42 17.49
N ARG A 10 -1.06 15.96 18.47
CA ARG A 10 -1.62 16.85 19.50
C ARG A 10 -2.25 18.11 18.90
N ALA A 11 -1.59 18.73 17.92
CA ALA A 11 -2.16 19.88 17.22
C ALA A 11 -3.46 19.51 16.47
N ALA A 12 -3.52 18.33 15.88
CA ALA A 12 -4.75 17.82 15.26
C ALA A 12 -5.82 17.51 16.31
N MET A 13 -5.46 16.94 17.46
CA MET A 13 -6.39 16.70 18.58
C MET A 13 -7.04 18.01 19.06
N GLU A 14 -6.25 19.05 19.29
CA GLU A 14 -6.75 20.38 19.67
C GLU A 14 -7.72 20.94 18.63
N LYS A 15 -7.31 20.99 17.36
CA LYS A 15 -8.12 21.45 16.23
C LYS A 15 -9.48 20.74 16.14
N HIS A 16 -9.53 19.46 16.48
CA HIS A 16 -10.71 18.62 16.38
C HIS A 16 -11.41 18.35 17.73
N ALA A 17 -11.04 19.07 18.80
CA ALA A 17 -11.61 18.93 20.15
C ALA A 17 -11.58 17.46 20.65
N VAL A 18 -10.42 16.79 20.52
CA VAL A 18 -10.16 15.43 21.01
C VAL A 18 -9.29 15.55 22.26
N GLY A 19 -9.77 15.04 23.41
CA GLY A 19 -9.07 15.16 24.69
C GLY A 19 -7.96 14.12 24.87
N ALA A 20 -8.13 12.92 24.35
CA ALA A 20 -7.13 11.85 24.35
C ALA A 20 -7.27 10.96 23.13
N VAL A 21 -6.16 10.35 22.70
CA VAL A 21 -6.14 9.33 21.66
C VAL A 21 -5.58 8.03 22.24
N ILE A 22 -6.28 6.92 21.99
CA ILE A 22 -5.85 5.58 22.37
C ILE A 22 -5.64 4.78 21.09
N LEU A 23 -4.38 4.49 20.76
CA LEU A 23 -4.02 3.70 19.58
C LEU A 23 -3.78 2.24 19.98
N LEU A 24 -4.36 1.34 19.20
CA LEU A 24 -4.25 -0.11 19.40
C LEU A 24 -3.76 -0.84 18.15
N TYR A 25 -3.78 -0.18 16.99
CA TYR A 25 -3.34 -0.76 15.73
C TYR A 25 -1.83 -0.68 15.58
N SER A 26 -1.19 -1.82 15.30
CA SER A 26 0.26 -1.97 15.34
C SER A 26 1.02 -1.05 14.36
N ARG A 27 0.42 -0.70 13.23
CA ARG A 27 1.06 0.19 12.23
C ARG A 27 1.09 1.63 12.70
N ASP A 28 0.01 2.10 13.31
CA ASP A 28 -0.05 3.45 13.87
C ASP A 28 0.84 3.56 15.11
N ILE A 29 0.90 2.51 15.95
CA ILE A 29 1.85 2.44 17.06
C ILE A 29 3.29 2.45 16.56
N LEU A 30 3.63 1.69 15.49
CA LEU A 30 4.95 1.74 14.86
C LEU A 30 5.28 3.17 14.39
N TYR A 31 4.34 3.85 13.76
CA TYR A 31 4.53 5.21 13.26
C TYR A 31 4.86 6.20 14.40
N TYR A 32 4.14 6.15 15.53
CA TYR A 32 4.31 7.08 16.62
C TYR A 32 5.34 6.67 17.67
N ALA A 33 5.51 5.38 17.91
CA ALA A 33 6.36 4.86 18.97
C ALA A 33 7.60 4.08 18.51
N GLY A 34 7.75 3.86 17.18
CA GLY A 34 8.92 3.20 16.60
C GLY A 34 8.95 1.68 16.76
N VAL A 35 7.91 1.06 17.32
CA VAL A 35 7.88 -0.38 17.57
C VAL A 35 6.51 -0.99 17.28
N SER A 36 6.50 -2.21 16.74
CA SER A 36 5.29 -2.97 16.42
C SER A 36 5.19 -4.21 17.32
N VAL A 37 4.84 -4.00 18.59
CA VAL A 37 4.57 -5.07 19.57
C VAL A 37 3.15 -4.92 20.13
N PRO A 38 2.53 -5.98 20.69
CA PRO A 38 1.23 -5.87 21.32
C PRO A 38 1.23 -4.85 22.46
N SER A 39 0.71 -3.67 22.22
CA SER A 39 0.75 -2.51 23.11
C SER A 39 -0.47 -1.61 22.92
N ILE A 40 -0.57 -0.59 23.74
CA ILE A 40 -1.55 0.49 23.67
C ILE A 40 -0.76 1.79 23.79
N LEU A 41 -0.90 2.70 22.84
CA LEU A 41 -0.33 4.04 22.94
C LEU A 41 -1.42 5.03 23.36
N LEU A 42 -1.24 5.65 24.52
CA LEU A 42 -2.07 6.75 24.98
C LEU A 42 -1.37 8.08 24.69
N VAL A 43 -2.07 8.97 24.00
CA VAL A 43 -1.64 10.34 23.77
C VAL A 43 -2.66 11.30 24.36
N THR A 44 -2.22 12.19 25.24
CA THR A 44 -2.98 13.33 25.79
C THR A 44 -2.23 14.62 25.45
N PRO A 45 -2.76 15.81 25.72
CA PRO A 45 -2.04 17.07 25.53
C PRO A 45 -0.67 17.10 26.25
N THR A 46 -0.54 16.40 27.38
CA THR A 46 0.65 16.43 28.23
C THR A 46 1.43 15.12 28.27
N LEU A 47 0.82 14.00 27.92
CA LEU A 47 1.40 12.65 28.03
C LEU A 47 1.42 11.96 26.68
N ALA A 48 2.47 11.18 26.43
CA ALA A 48 2.49 10.13 25.41
C ALA A 48 3.15 8.90 26.01
N ARG A 49 2.39 7.83 26.27
CA ARG A 49 2.82 6.64 26.99
C ARG A 49 2.45 5.36 26.30
N LEU A 50 3.45 4.48 26.14
CA LEU A 50 3.29 3.16 25.54
C LEU A 50 3.09 2.09 26.64
N TYR A 51 1.91 1.52 26.71
CA TYR A 51 1.57 0.40 27.59
C TYR A 51 1.83 -0.90 26.87
N VAL A 52 2.94 -1.56 27.15
CA VAL A 52 3.36 -2.78 26.46
C VAL A 52 2.72 -4.00 27.12
N ARG A 53 1.91 -4.72 26.35
CA ARG A 53 1.20 -5.92 26.83
C ARG A 53 2.06 -7.17 26.83
N ARG A 54 2.99 -7.26 25.87
CA ARG A 54 3.94 -8.39 25.69
C ARG A 54 5.20 -7.90 25.02
N ALA A 55 6.29 -8.65 25.17
CA ALA A 55 7.59 -8.34 24.58
C ALA A 55 8.19 -7.00 25.04
N PHE A 56 8.07 -6.69 26.35
CA PHE A 56 8.58 -5.44 26.91
C PHE A 56 10.08 -5.22 26.65
N GLY A 57 10.90 -6.30 26.69
CA GLY A 57 12.33 -6.20 26.40
C GLY A 57 12.60 -5.69 24.97
N VAL A 58 11.82 -6.14 23.98
CA VAL A 58 11.90 -5.66 22.58
C VAL A 58 11.45 -4.19 22.53
N ALA A 59 10.29 -3.87 23.10
CA ALA A 59 9.81 -2.49 23.12
C ALA A 59 10.82 -1.52 23.74
N ARG A 60 11.46 -1.91 24.85
CA ARG A 60 12.47 -1.09 25.52
C ARG A 60 13.73 -0.86 24.68
N GLN A 61 14.07 -1.82 23.82
CA GLN A 61 15.21 -1.71 22.92
C GLN A 61 14.92 -0.83 21.69
N ASP A 62 13.74 -1.00 21.09
CA ASP A 62 13.46 -0.51 19.75
C ASP A 62 12.59 0.75 19.74
N ALA A 63 11.76 0.99 20.78
CA ALA A 63 10.87 2.13 20.82
C ALA A 63 11.62 3.46 20.83
N THR A 64 11.06 4.44 20.13
CA THR A 64 11.58 5.81 20.00
C THR A 64 10.82 6.80 20.87
N ILE A 65 9.96 6.29 21.76
CA ILE A 65 9.25 7.02 22.82
C ILE A 65 9.85 6.63 24.18
N ASP A 66 10.02 7.59 25.10
CA ASP A 66 10.70 7.36 26.39
C ASP A 66 9.80 6.73 27.45
N ASP A 67 8.51 7.10 27.47
CA ASP A 67 7.57 6.66 28.50
C ASP A 67 6.92 5.32 28.14
N ILE A 68 7.54 4.23 28.61
CA ILE A 68 7.15 2.85 28.30
C ILE A 68 6.86 2.10 29.61
N VAL A 69 5.69 1.48 29.70
CA VAL A 69 5.21 0.74 30.88
C VAL A 69 5.01 -0.74 30.54
N PRO A 70 5.57 -1.67 31.35
CA PRO A 70 5.34 -3.11 31.19
C PRO A 70 3.94 -3.53 31.64
N ASP A 71 3.52 -4.74 31.23
CA ASP A 71 2.26 -5.39 31.60
C ASP A 71 1.02 -4.53 31.37
N GLY A 72 1.10 -3.66 30.36
CA GLY A 72 0.10 -2.65 30.08
C GLY A 72 -1.23 -3.25 29.62
N ASP A 73 -2.32 -2.69 30.15
CA ASP A 73 -3.68 -3.06 29.77
C ASP A 73 -4.62 -1.83 29.73
N LEU A 74 -5.86 -2.05 29.35
CA LEU A 74 -6.87 -0.99 29.34
C LEU A 74 -7.22 -0.46 30.73
N GLY A 75 -7.00 -1.23 31.80
CA GLY A 75 -7.19 -0.79 33.19
C GLY A 75 -6.21 0.31 33.55
N MET A 76 -4.92 0.09 33.24
CA MET A 76 -3.87 1.11 33.49
C MET A 76 -4.10 2.38 32.67
N VAL A 77 -4.54 2.25 31.41
CA VAL A 77 -4.94 3.40 30.56
C VAL A 77 -6.10 4.15 31.20
N THR A 78 -7.07 3.40 31.77
CA THR A 78 -8.22 3.99 32.48
C THR A 78 -7.80 4.78 33.70
N ASP A 79 -6.91 4.22 34.52
CA ASP A 79 -6.44 4.88 35.74
C ASP A 79 -5.65 6.15 35.41
N GLN A 80 -4.84 6.10 34.34
CA GLN A 80 -4.14 7.27 33.83
C GLN A 80 -5.13 8.36 33.38
N LEU A 81 -6.10 8.01 32.54
CA LEU A 81 -7.08 8.97 32.03
C LEU A 81 -7.95 9.59 33.13
N ARG A 82 -8.25 8.85 34.20
CA ARG A 82 -8.96 9.39 35.38
C ARG A 82 -8.13 10.42 36.16
N SER A 83 -6.81 10.28 36.12
CA SER A 83 -5.90 11.26 36.73
C SER A 83 -5.68 12.51 35.89
N GLU A 84 -5.98 12.43 34.57
CA GLU A 84 -5.89 13.53 33.61
C GLU A 84 -7.17 14.38 33.63
N ARG A 85 -7.01 15.69 33.63
CA ARG A 85 -8.12 16.61 33.45
C ARG A 85 -8.25 16.90 31.93
N LEU A 86 -9.03 16.08 31.25
CA LEU A 86 -9.27 16.29 29.81
C LEU A 86 -10.08 17.56 29.60
N GLU A 87 -9.63 18.44 28.70
CA GLU A 87 -10.35 19.63 28.29
C GLU A 87 -11.60 19.25 27.50
N TYR A 88 -11.49 18.25 26.62
CA TYR A 88 -12.59 17.71 25.83
C TYR A 88 -12.92 16.28 26.29
N PRO A 89 -14.19 15.95 26.60
CA PRO A 89 -14.58 14.59 26.99
C PRO A 89 -14.71 13.65 25.79
N VAL A 90 -13.75 13.71 24.88
CA VAL A 90 -13.72 12.94 23.60
C VAL A 90 -12.47 12.10 23.54
N ILE A 91 -12.65 10.80 23.31
CA ILE A 91 -11.56 9.86 23.03
C ILE A 91 -11.50 9.56 21.53
N GLY A 92 -10.32 9.78 20.94
CA GLY A 92 -9.99 9.35 19.59
C GLY A 92 -9.59 7.88 19.56
N LEU A 93 -10.13 7.12 18.60
CA LEU A 93 -9.83 5.71 18.34
C LEU A 93 -9.68 5.48 16.83
N GLU A 94 -8.97 4.43 16.44
CA GLU A 94 -8.86 3.98 15.05
C GLU A 94 -10.09 3.14 14.67
N LEU A 95 -11.24 3.81 14.43
CA LEU A 95 -12.52 3.10 14.28
C LEU A 95 -12.65 2.35 12.94
N ASP A 96 -11.81 2.64 11.98
CA ASP A 96 -11.74 1.94 10.69
C ASP A 96 -11.13 0.53 10.80
N VAL A 97 -10.30 0.26 11.81
CA VAL A 97 -9.64 -1.04 12.03
C VAL A 97 -9.97 -1.69 13.36
N LEU A 98 -10.54 -0.94 14.31
CA LEU A 98 -10.81 -1.44 15.64
C LEU A 98 -11.98 -2.45 15.62
N PRO A 99 -11.80 -3.71 16.11
CA PRO A 99 -12.91 -4.64 16.22
C PRO A 99 -14.04 -4.09 17.10
N VAL A 100 -15.29 -4.24 16.64
CA VAL A 100 -16.49 -3.75 17.38
C VAL A 100 -16.51 -4.25 18.82
N GLN A 101 -16.14 -5.50 19.09
CA GLN A 101 -16.08 -6.02 20.47
C GLN A 101 -15.11 -5.24 21.34
N LEU A 102 -13.97 -4.82 20.79
CA LEU A 102 -12.99 -4.05 21.54
C LEU A 102 -13.49 -2.61 21.77
N PHE A 103 -14.12 -2.01 20.78
CA PHE A 103 -14.78 -0.71 20.91
C PHE A 103 -15.85 -0.73 22.01
N LEU A 104 -16.76 -1.72 22.00
CA LEU A 104 -17.79 -1.86 23.03
C LEU A 104 -17.21 -2.09 24.44
N LYS A 105 -16.06 -2.79 24.53
CA LYS A 105 -15.35 -2.92 25.81
C LYS A 105 -14.82 -1.58 26.30
N ILE A 106 -14.21 -0.77 25.43
CA ILE A 106 -13.71 0.57 25.76
C ILE A 106 -14.88 1.48 26.18
N GLN A 107 -15.97 1.46 25.40
CA GLN A 107 -17.18 2.24 25.72
C GLN A 107 -17.76 1.89 27.09
N LYS A 108 -17.76 0.61 27.46
CA LYS A 108 -18.21 0.17 28.79
C LYS A 108 -17.31 0.67 29.94
N ILE A 109 -16.00 0.81 29.68
CA ILE A 109 -15.03 1.33 30.65
C ILE A 109 -15.21 2.84 30.86
N PHE A 110 -15.52 3.58 29.80
CA PHE A 110 -15.67 5.04 29.78
C PHE A 110 -17.06 5.48 29.30
N PRO A 111 -18.14 5.16 30.04
CA PRO A 111 -19.51 5.37 29.55
C PRO A 111 -19.92 6.85 29.43
N HIS A 112 -19.14 7.76 30.03
CA HIS A 112 -19.44 9.20 30.03
C HIS A 112 -18.62 9.99 29.00
N LEU A 113 -17.73 9.31 28.24
CA LEU A 113 -16.95 9.94 27.19
C LEU A 113 -17.60 9.71 25.83
N THR A 114 -17.38 10.63 24.93
CA THR A 114 -17.73 10.47 23.53
C THR A 114 -16.53 9.90 22.75
N TYR A 115 -16.80 9.34 21.58
CA TYR A 115 -15.77 8.68 20.76
C TYR A 115 -15.75 9.31 19.38
N ARG A 116 -14.54 9.46 18.86
CA ARG A 116 -14.31 9.99 17.52
C ARG A 116 -13.34 9.09 16.77
N ASP A 117 -13.63 8.86 15.50
CA ASP A 117 -12.66 8.26 14.59
C ASP A 117 -11.52 9.25 14.31
N VAL A 118 -10.30 8.85 14.65
CA VAL A 118 -9.08 9.62 14.38
C VAL A 118 -8.23 9.00 13.27
N SER A 119 -8.67 7.89 12.67
CA SER A 119 -7.98 7.26 11.56
C SER A 119 -7.68 8.24 10.41
N PRO A 120 -8.63 9.12 9.99
CA PRO A 120 -8.34 10.10 8.96
C PRO A 120 -7.22 11.09 9.34
N LEU A 121 -7.12 11.46 10.61
CA LEU A 121 -6.06 12.38 11.08
C LEU A 121 -4.68 11.72 11.04
N ILE A 122 -4.62 10.45 11.44
CA ILE A 122 -3.39 9.66 11.45
C ILE A 122 -2.93 9.38 10.00
N LEU A 123 -3.84 8.94 9.16
CA LEU A 123 -3.54 8.66 7.76
C LEU A 123 -3.13 9.91 6.99
N ALA A 124 -3.78 11.07 7.26
CA ALA A 124 -3.36 12.34 6.67
C ALA A 124 -1.93 12.73 7.08
N GLN A 125 -1.51 12.43 8.30
CA GLN A 125 -0.14 12.66 8.74
C GLN A 125 0.84 11.68 8.09
N ARG A 126 0.47 10.40 7.93
CA ARG A 126 1.29 9.35 7.29
C ARG A 126 1.46 9.55 5.79
N MET A 127 0.53 10.22 5.12
CA MET A 127 0.61 10.49 3.67
C MET A 127 1.90 11.22 3.27
N VAL A 128 2.34 12.20 4.07
CA VAL A 128 3.56 12.98 3.80
C VAL A 128 4.73 12.40 4.59
N LYS A 129 5.69 11.83 3.91
CA LYS A 129 6.84 11.11 4.50
C LYS A 129 7.94 12.09 4.91
N ASP A 130 8.58 11.83 6.05
CA ASP A 130 9.84 12.47 6.39
C ASP A 130 11.02 11.81 5.64
N GLU A 131 12.21 12.42 5.67
CA GLU A 131 13.36 11.91 4.90
C GLU A 131 13.81 10.52 5.37
N ASP A 132 13.68 10.19 6.64
CA ASP A 132 14.01 8.85 7.15
C ASP A 132 13.05 7.80 6.57
N GLU A 133 11.75 8.12 6.47
CA GLU A 133 10.75 7.28 5.83
C GLU A 133 11.02 7.11 4.33
N LEU A 134 11.38 8.19 3.63
CA LEU A 134 11.71 8.14 2.20
C LEU A 134 12.93 7.26 1.92
N GLN A 135 13.93 7.23 2.81
CA GLN A 135 15.06 6.31 2.68
C GLN A 135 14.62 4.85 2.80
N LEU A 136 13.70 4.52 3.71
CA LEU A 136 13.16 3.16 3.85
C LEU A 136 12.38 2.74 2.61
N VAL A 137 11.60 3.65 2.05
CA VAL A 137 10.85 3.45 0.79
C VAL A 137 11.81 3.17 -0.38
N ARG A 138 12.91 3.93 -0.51
CA ARG A 138 13.93 3.68 -1.57
C ARG A 138 14.61 2.31 -1.41
N VAL A 139 14.88 1.88 -0.18
CA VAL A 139 15.43 0.53 0.08
C VAL A 139 14.40 -0.54 -0.28
N SER A 140 13.12 -0.34 0.06
CA SER A 140 12.02 -1.22 -0.32
C SER A 140 11.94 -1.41 -1.84
N ALA A 141 12.02 -0.32 -2.62
CA ALA A 141 12.04 -0.38 -4.09
C ALA A 141 13.28 -1.13 -4.64
N ALA A 142 14.45 -0.93 -4.04
CA ALA A 142 15.66 -1.65 -4.46
C ALA A 142 15.57 -3.18 -4.20
N ILE A 143 14.80 -3.61 -3.19
CA ILE A 143 14.49 -5.02 -2.94
C ILE A 143 13.57 -5.56 -4.03
N LEU A 144 12.52 -4.82 -4.37
CA LEU A 144 11.57 -5.14 -5.42
C LEU A 144 12.27 -5.33 -6.77
N ASP A 145 13.21 -4.45 -7.14
CA ASP A 145 13.99 -4.56 -8.37
C ASP A 145 14.78 -5.87 -8.50
N LYS A 146 15.14 -6.51 -7.37
CA LYS A 146 15.77 -7.85 -7.41
C LYS A 146 14.77 -8.91 -7.84
N GLY A 147 13.51 -8.81 -7.41
CA GLY A 147 12.42 -9.68 -7.84
C GLY A 147 12.16 -9.57 -9.34
N GLN A 148 12.07 -8.34 -9.87
CA GLN A 148 11.88 -8.09 -11.31
C GLN A 148 13.04 -8.67 -12.14
N ARG A 149 14.30 -8.51 -11.68
CA ARG A 149 15.46 -9.15 -12.35
C ARG A 149 15.41 -10.65 -12.30
N ARG A 150 14.98 -11.24 -11.17
CA ARG A 150 14.82 -12.70 -11.05
C ARG A 150 13.74 -13.21 -12.02
N ALA A 151 12.67 -12.46 -12.23
CA ALA A 151 11.65 -12.81 -13.20
C ALA A 151 12.23 -13.02 -14.62
N LEU A 152 13.13 -12.13 -15.08
CA LEU A 152 13.82 -12.26 -16.36
C LEU A 152 14.61 -13.58 -16.52
N GLU A 153 15.12 -14.12 -15.41
CA GLU A 153 15.94 -15.33 -15.41
C GLU A 153 15.11 -16.62 -15.37
N VAL A 154 13.88 -16.55 -14.83
CA VAL A 154 13.07 -17.74 -14.55
C VAL A 154 11.85 -17.92 -15.42
N ILE A 155 11.33 -16.84 -16.02
CA ILE A 155 10.21 -16.93 -16.95
C ILE A 155 10.64 -17.74 -18.17
N ARG A 156 9.91 -18.82 -18.46
CA ARG A 156 10.12 -19.67 -19.65
C ARG A 156 8.88 -20.51 -19.95
N GLU A 157 8.80 -21.04 -21.14
CA GLU A 157 7.79 -22.02 -21.50
C GLU A 157 7.91 -23.31 -20.66
N GLY A 158 6.77 -23.92 -20.33
CA GLY A 158 6.68 -25.23 -19.70
C GLY A 158 6.69 -25.25 -18.18
N ILE A 159 6.99 -24.14 -17.49
CA ILE A 159 6.84 -24.07 -16.04
C ILE A 159 5.45 -23.52 -15.66
N THR A 160 5.02 -23.78 -14.44
CA THR A 160 3.78 -23.21 -13.92
C THR A 160 3.98 -21.79 -13.38
N GLU A 161 2.91 -21.01 -13.34
CA GLU A 161 2.94 -19.67 -12.72
C GLU A 161 3.43 -19.73 -11.28
N VAL A 162 3.01 -20.74 -10.50
CA VAL A 162 3.41 -20.87 -9.08
C VAL A 162 4.88 -21.25 -8.92
N GLU A 163 5.46 -22.04 -9.82
CA GLU A 163 6.91 -22.32 -9.80
C GLU A 163 7.71 -21.05 -10.09
N MET A 164 7.28 -20.23 -11.05
CA MET A 164 7.90 -18.95 -11.34
C MET A 164 7.76 -17.99 -10.15
N ALA A 165 6.54 -17.85 -9.58
CA ALA A 165 6.29 -17.01 -8.43
C ALA A 165 7.19 -17.38 -7.23
N ALA A 166 7.34 -18.68 -6.96
CA ALA A 166 8.19 -19.16 -5.87
C ALA A 166 9.65 -18.71 -6.02
N GLU A 167 10.20 -18.67 -7.24
CA GLU A 167 11.57 -18.20 -7.51
C GLU A 167 11.71 -16.69 -7.29
N VAL A 168 10.72 -15.90 -7.75
CA VAL A 168 10.70 -14.44 -7.54
C VAL A 168 10.57 -14.12 -6.05
N GLU A 169 9.63 -14.75 -5.35
CA GLU A 169 9.42 -14.57 -3.91
C GLU A 169 10.66 -14.98 -3.08
N ALA A 170 11.31 -16.09 -3.45
CA ALA A 170 12.55 -16.53 -2.81
C ALA A 170 13.66 -15.47 -2.97
N GLU A 171 13.76 -14.83 -4.14
CA GLU A 171 14.74 -13.78 -4.36
C GLU A 171 14.42 -12.51 -3.54
N LEU A 172 13.17 -12.10 -3.46
CA LEU A 172 12.74 -11.02 -2.58
C LEU A 172 13.17 -11.29 -1.12
N ARG A 173 12.91 -12.50 -0.62
CA ARG A 173 13.32 -12.92 0.74
C ARG A 173 14.82 -12.93 0.94
N ARG A 174 15.61 -13.41 -0.01
CA ARG A 174 17.09 -13.37 0.05
C ARG A 174 17.61 -11.95 0.17
N ASN A 175 16.90 -10.98 -0.42
CA ASN A 175 17.23 -9.56 -0.39
C ASN A 175 16.55 -8.80 0.76
N LYS A 176 16.09 -9.49 1.81
CA LYS A 176 15.58 -8.93 3.07
C LYS A 176 14.14 -8.39 3.01
N HIS A 177 13.35 -8.75 1.99
CA HIS A 177 11.91 -8.51 2.06
C HIS A 177 11.33 -9.12 3.33
N GLU A 178 10.53 -8.39 4.10
CA GLU A 178 10.07 -8.84 5.42
C GLU A 178 9.08 -10.01 5.36
N GLY A 179 8.44 -10.23 4.20
CA GLY A 179 7.56 -11.38 3.93
C GLY A 179 6.17 -11.24 4.51
N ILE A 180 5.88 -10.13 5.16
CA ILE A 180 4.57 -9.80 5.69
C ILE A 180 4.23 -8.40 5.17
N LEU A 181 3.12 -8.31 4.48
CA LEU A 181 2.55 -7.04 4.05
C LEU A 181 1.26 -6.81 4.85
N VAL A 182 1.04 -5.58 5.23
CA VAL A 182 -0.13 -5.22 6.02
C VAL A 182 -1.06 -4.36 5.16
N ASN A 183 -2.34 -4.67 5.26
CA ASN A 183 -3.40 -3.91 4.63
C ASN A 183 -4.40 -3.48 5.69
N ARG A 184 -4.87 -2.23 5.60
CA ARG A 184 -5.81 -1.65 6.57
C ARG A 184 -7.27 -2.07 6.32
N ARG A 185 -7.56 -2.57 5.12
CA ARG A 185 -8.92 -2.93 4.74
C ARG A 185 -9.39 -4.21 5.41
N PHE A 186 -10.66 -4.24 5.82
CA PHE A 186 -11.29 -5.46 6.31
C PHE A 186 -11.30 -6.53 5.21
N ASP A 187 -10.94 -7.78 5.59
CA ASP A 187 -10.91 -8.96 4.72
C ASP A 187 -10.06 -8.79 3.44
N ALA A 188 -9.04 -7.94 3.49
CA ALA A 188 -8.08 -7.77 2.41
C ALA A 188 -6.84 -8.64 2.65
N TYR A 189 -6.41 -9.31 1.59
CA TYR A 189 -5.22 -10.16 1.61
C TYR A 189 -4.11 -9.47 0.83
N THR A 190 -2.94 -9.41 1.43
CA THR A 190 -1.74 -8.85 0.81
C THR A 190 -0.65 -9.90 0.79
N MET A 191 -0.13 -10.16 -0.39
CA MET A 191 0.92 -11.13 -0.64
C MET A 191 2.14 -10.42 -1.27
N TYR A 192 3.17 -11.18 -1.64
CA TYR A 192 4.36 -10.63 -2.31
C TYR A 192 4.04 -9.92 -3.64
N GLY A 193 2.93 -10.30 -4.28
CA GLY A 193 2.47 -9.68 -5.51
C GLY A 193 1.41 -10.50 -6.23
N MET A 194 0.91 -9.95 -7.32
CA MET A 194 -0.02 -10.59 -8.24
C MET A 194 0.72 -11.02 -9.49
N ILE A 195 0.96 -12.31 -9.61
CA ILE A 195 1.70 -12.91 -10.72
C ILE A 195 0.75 -13.79 -11.53
N GLY A 196 0.77 -13.67 -12.84
CA GLY A 196 -0.06 -14.48 -13.70
C GLY A 196 0.39 -14.43 -15.17
N SER A 197 -0.24 -15.25 -16.01
CA SER A 197 0.11 -15.36 -17.43
C SER A 197 -1.09 -15.67 -18.31
N GLY A 198 -1.06 -15.17 -19.55
CA GLY A 198 -2.04 -15.49 -20.60
C GLY A 198 -3.49 -15.34 -20.13
N GLU A 199 -4.29 -16.40 -20.25
CA GLU A 199 -5.73 -16.38 -19.91
C GLU A 199 -6.03 -16.21 -18.43
N SER A 200 -5.08 -16.50 -17.51
CA SER A 200 -5.28 -16.29 -16.07
C SER A 200 -5.40 -14.80 -15.72
N LEU A 201 -4.93 -13.92 -16.58
CA LEU A 201 -4.94 -12.47 -16.40
C LEU A 201 -6.20 -11.78 -16.99
N THR A 202 -7.12 -12.51 -17.58
CA THR A 202 -8.31 -11.93 -18.23
C THR A 202 -9.47 -11.66 -17.27
N ARG A 203 -9.28 -11.88 -15.98
CA ARG A 203 -10.34 -11.77 -14.97
C ARG A 203 -9.89 -11.01 -13.73
N PHE A 204 -10.84 -10.27 -13.14
CA PHE A 204 -10.69 -9.75 -11.80
C PHE A 204 -10.93 -10.85 -10.76
N ALA A 205 -10.12 -10.87 -9.70
CA ALA A 205 -10.34 -11.76 -8.56
C ALA A 205 -11.35 -11.18 -7.53
N GLY A 206 -11.81 -9.95 -7.73
CA GLY A 206 -12.76 -9.29 -6.84
C GLY A 206 -12.14 -8.57 -5.64
N PHE A 207 -10.90 -8.87 -5.28
CA PHE A 207 -10.16 -8.21 -4.18
C PHE A 207 -9.16 -7.15 -4.68
N ALA A 208 -8.82 -7.16 -5.96
CA ALA A 208 -7.92 -6.21 -6.58
C ALA A 208 -8.66 -5.26 -7.53
N ASN A 209 -8.08 -4.09 -7.76
CA ASN A 209 -8.58 -3.08 -8.71
C ASN A 209 -8.15 -3.36 -10.17
N VAL A 210 -7.28 -4.34 -10.35
CA VAL A 210 -6.63 -4.71 -11.63
C VAL A 210 -6.71 -6.21 -11.89
N ALA A 211 -6.25 -6.64 -13.05
CA ALA A 211 -6.07 -8.06 -13.34
C ALA A 211 -5.13 -8.70 -12.31
N SER A 212 -5.54 -9.81 -11.72
CA SER A 212 -4.88 -10.34 -10.52
C SER A 212 -4.56 -11.84 -10.55
N GLY A 213 -4.77 -12.52 -11.70
CA GLY A 213 -4.61 -13.97 -11.80
C GLY A 213 -5.78 -14.75 -11.22
N ILE A 214 -5.69 -16.08 -11.24
CA ILE A 214 -6.79 -16.99 -10.83
C ILE A 214 -6.50 -17.80 -9.57
N GLY A 215 -5.26 -17.75 -9.05
CA GLY A 215 -4.83 -18.43 -7.83
C GLY A 215 -4.90 -19.95 -7.88
N LEU A 216 -4.52 -20.58 -6.78
CA LEU A 216 -4.43 -22.04 -6.67
C LEU A 216 -5.75 -22.72 -6.34
N SER A 217 -6.73 -22.02 -5.79
CA SER A 217 -7.97 -22.63 -5.34
C SER A 217 -9.14 -21.65 -5.24
N ARG A 218 -10.34 -22.17 -5.01
CA ARG A 218 -11.53 -21.34 -4.77
C ARG A 218 -11.45 -20.49 -3.50
N ALA A 219 -10.61 -20.87 -2.55
CA ALA A 219 -10.41 -20.12 -1.32
C ALA A 219 -9.48 -18.91 -1.51
N MET A 220 -8.61 -18.96 -2.53
CA MET A 220 -7.66 -17.90 -2.85
C MET A 220 -7.59 -17.74 -4.36
N ARG A 221 -8.41 -16.84 -4.89
CA ARG A 221 -8.59 -16.56 -6.32
C ARG A 221 -7.78 -15.35 -6.76
N ILE A 222 -6.50 -15.32 -6.40
CA ILE A 222 -5.61 -14.21 -6.70
C ILE A 222 -4.19 -14.74 -6.90
N SER A 223 -3.40 -14.08 -7.76
CA SER A 223 -2.02 -14.40 -8.10
C SER A 223 -1.84 -15.73 -8.82
N ALA A 224 -0.64 -16.30 -8.75
CA ALA A 224 -0.16 -17.45 -9.51
C ALA A 224 -0.99 -18.72 -9.30
N SER A 225 -1.13 -19.49 -10.36
CA SER A 225 -1.87 -20.75 -10.41
C SER A 225 -1.00 -21.91 -10.91
N ASN A 226 -1.61 -23.09 -11.03
CA ASN A 226 -0.97 -24.26 -11.67
C ASN A 226 -0.98 -24.18 -13.22
N ARG A 227 -1.35 -23.05 -13.81
CA ARG A 227 -1.31 -22.86 -15.26
C ARG A 227 0.12 -23.00 -15.76
N ILE A 228 0.32 -23.83 -16.77
CA ILE A 228 1.59 -23.98 -17.49
C ILE A 228 1.72 -22.83 -18.48
N MET A 229 2.79 -22.09 -18.38
CA MET A 229 3.10 -20.97 -19.28
C MET A 229 3.53 -21.47 -20.65
N ARG A 230 3.15 -20.74 -21.68
CA ARG A 230 3.35 -21.12 -23.09
C ARG A 230 4.01 -19.99 -23.86
N ARG A 231 4.68 -20.33 -24.93
CA ARG A 231 5.20 -19.35 -25.89
C ARG A 231 4.07 -18.44 -26.40
N GLY A 232 4.34 -17.14 -26.43
CA GLY A 232 3.39 -16.09 -26.79
C GLY A 232 2.55 -15.55 -25.63
N ASP A 233 2.58 -16.20 -24.46
CA ASP A 233 1.89 -15.67 -23.29
C ASP A 233 2.47 -14.33 -22.86
N LEU A 234 1.57 -13.38 -22.58
CA LEU A 234 1.88 -12.23 -21.74
C LEU A 234 1.98 -12.71 -20.28
N VAL A 235 3.00 -12.25 -19.58
CA VAL A 235 3.22 -12.56 -18.16
C VAL A 235 3.26 -11.22 -17.40
N MET A 236 2.52 -11.13 -16.32
CA MET A 236 2.48 -9.99 -15.43
C MET A 236 3.25 -10.34 -14.16
N ILE A 237 4.23 -9.52 -13.85
CA ILE A 237 4.97 -9.55 -12.58
C ILE A 237 4.68 -8.24 -11.85
N ASP A 238 3.66 -8.30 -11.04
CA ASP A 238 3.20 -7.25 -10.16
C ASP A 238 3.64 -7.64 -8.75
N ILE A 239 4.66 -6.97 -8.21
CA ILE A 239 5.30 -7.37 -6.96
C ILE A 239 5.60 -6.17 -6.07
N THR A 240 5.54 -6.43 -4.78
CA THR A 240 5.82 -5.45 -3.73
C THR A 240 7.26 -5.57 -3.21
N GLY A 241 7.80 -4.44 -2.75
CA GLY A 241 8.93 -4.40 -1.83
C GLY A 241 8.43 -4.21 -0.41
N SER A 242 9.23 -4.62 0.58
CA SER A 242 8.95 -4.36 1.99
C SER A 242 10.24 -4.27 2.79
N TYR A 243 10.42 -3.13 3.47
CA TYR A 243 11.59 -2.90 4.32
C TYR A 243 11.24 -2.00 5.50
N HIS A 244 11.48 -2.47 6.74
CA HIS A 244 11.10 -1.81 7.99
C HIS A 244 9.63 -1.36 8.03
N GLY A 245 8.75 -2.17 7.42
CA GLY A 245 7.32 -1.93 7.31
C GLY A 245 6.91 -1.03 6.15
N TYR A 246 7.84 -0.34 5.46
CA TYR A 246 7.51 0.50 4.30
C TYR A 246 7.44 -0.33 3.03
N ILE A 247 6.39 -0.08 2.25
CA ILE A 247 6.00 -0.87 1.08
C ILE A 247 6.16 -0.02 -0.19
N THR A 248 6.60 -0.66 -1.26
CA THR A 248 6.58 -0.15 -2.65
C THR A 248 5.94 -1.19 -3.55
N ASP A 249 5.43 -0.76 -4.70
CA ASP A 249 4.75 -1.63 -5.66
C ASP A 249 5.14 -1.29 -7.10
N VAL A 250 5.40 -2.29 -7.93
CA VAL A 250 5.75 -2.10 -9.35
C VAL A 250 5.35 -3.30 -10.17
N THR A 251 4.67 -3.03 -11.27
CA THR A 251 4.36 -4.05 -12.28
C THR A 251 5.20 -3.89 -13.53
N ARG A 252 5.72 -5.01 -14.05
CA ARG A 252 6.32 -5.10 -15.38
C ARG A 252 5.70 -6.23 -16.19
N PRO A 253 5.41 -5.99 -17.49
CA PRO A 253 4.93 -7.01 -18.40
C PRO A 253 6.08 -7.71 -19.11
N TYR A 254 5.90 -9.03 -19.32
CA TYR A 254 6.83 -9.89 -20.06
C TYR A 254 6.06 -10.66 -21.13
N VAL A 255 6.76 -11.14 -22.15
CA VAL A 255 6.23 -12.07 -23.15
C VAL A 255 7.21 -13.23 -23.35
N ILE A 256 6.72 -14.46 -23.41
CA ILE A 256 7.52 -15.64 -23.68
C ILE A 256 7.73 -15.78 -25.18
N GLY A 257 8.97 -15.57 -25.64
CA GLY A 257 9.31 -15.44 -27.05
C GLY A 257 9.23 -13.99 -27.52
N SER A 258 8.98 -13.78 -28.81
CA SER A 258 8.89 -12.43 -29.39
C SER A 258 7.50 -11.85 -29.24
N ALA A 259 7.43 -10.58 -28.88
CA ALA A 259 6.20 -9.83 -28.80
C ALA A 259 5.56 -9.65 -30.19
N SER A 260 4.25 -9.82 -30.27
CA SER A 260 3.49 -9.43 -31.46
C SER A 260 3.37 -7.92 -31.54
N GLN A 261 3.16 -7.39 -32.77
CA GLN A 261 2.97 -5.95 -32.94
C GLN A 261 1.82 -5.41 -32.05
N LYS A 262 0.72 -6.15 -31.93
CA LYS A 262 -0.39 -5.76 -31.07
C LYS A 262 0.01 -5.67 -29.58
N GLN A 263 0.88 -6.56 -29.09
CA GLN A 263 1.37 -6.50 -27.70
C GLN A 263 2.25 -5.25 -27.48
N ILE A 264 3.08 -4.92 -28.46
CA ILE A 264 3.90 -3.71 -28.45
C ILE A 264 3.00 -2.46 -28.45
N ASP A 265 2.04 -2.39 -29.38
CA ASP A 265 1.14 -1.23 -29.52
C ASP A 265 0.31 -0.98 -28.24
N VAL A 266 -0.22 -2.04 -27.60
CA VAL A 266 -0.96 -1.92 -26.33
C VAL A 266 -0.03 -1.44 -25.21
N PHE A 267 1.18 -2.00 -25.13
CA PHE A 267 2.15 -1.61 -24.11
C PHE A 267 2.58 -0.14 -24.26
N GLU A 268 2.95 0.27 -25.47
CA GLU A 268 3.35 1.66 -25.76
C GLU A 268 2.22 2.65 -25.43
N THR A 269 0.98 2.30 -25.82
CA THR A 269 -0.20 3.11 -25.47
C THR A 269 -0.37 3.27 -23.97
N LEU A 270 -0.21 2.20 -23.17
CA LEU A 270 -0.30 2.32 -21.70
C LEU A 270 0.85 3.16 -21.13
N CYS A 271 2.06 3.04 -21.66
CA CYS A 271 3.18 3.88 -21.24
C CYS A 271 2.92 5.36 -21.52
N GLU A 272 2.34 5.71 -22.66
CA GLU A 272 1.97 7.09 -22.98
C GLU A 272 0.92 7.64 -22.01
N VAL A 273 -0.11 6.84 -21.67
CA VAL A 273 -1.13 7.23 -20.68
C VAL A 273 -0.51 7.41 -19.28
N GLU A 274 0.37 6.50 -18.88
CA GLU A 274 1.06 6.60 -17.58
C GLU A 274 1.98 7.83 -17.53
N ASP A 275 2.67 8.16 -18.62
CA ASP A 275 3.50 9.35 -18.73
C ASP A 275 2.67 10.63 -18.57
N GLU A 276 1.48 10.72 -19.17
CA GLU A 276 0.57 11.85 -18.96
C GLU A 276 0.11 11.96 -17.50
N ILE A 277 -0.22 10.84 -16.86
CA ILE A 277 -0.56 10.81 -15.43
C ILE A 277 0.62 11.34 -14.59
N LEU A 278 1.82 10.78 -14.75
CA LEU A 278 3.01 11.15 -14.00
C LEU A 278 3.40 12.62 -14.21
N GLN A 279 3.26 13.14 -15.44
CA GLN A 279 3.49 14.54 -15.75
C GLN A 279 2.48 15.49 -15.11
N SER A 280 1.29 15.03 -14.78
CA SER A 280 0.26 15.82 -14.10
C SER A 280 0.48 15.92 -12.59
N VAL A 281 1.25 15.00 -12.00
CA VAL A 281 1.48 14.92 -10.55
C VAL A 281 2.41 16.04 -10.08
N ARG A 282 1.88 16.95 -9.24
CA ARG A 282 2.66 18.02 -8.56
C ARG A 282 1.98 18.44 -7.27
N PRO A 283 2.72 19.01 -6.31
CA PRO A 283 2.11 19.61 -5.13
C PRO A 283 1.05 20.65 -5.48
N GLY A 284 -0.08 20.62 -4.79
CA GLY A 284 -1.19 21.55 -4.97
C GLY A 284 -2.28 21.07 -5.94
N ILE A 285 -2.08 20.00 -6.69
CA ILE A 285 -3.08 19.40 -7.59
C ILE A 285 -4.01 18.47 -6.80
N PRO A 286 -5.35 18.52 -7.00
CA PRO A 286 -6.26 17.51 -6.47
C PRO A 286 -5.98 16.12 -7.06
N VAL A 287 -6.07 15.09 -6.23
CA VAL A 287 -5.88 13.69 -6.66
C VAL A 287 -6.89 13.29 -7.74
N ALA A 288 -8.13 13.78 -7.62
CA ALA A 288 -9.18 13.53 -8.61
C ALA A 288 -8.82 14.09 -10.01
N ASP A 289 -8.09 15.20 -10.09
CA ASP A 289 -7.66 15.76 -11.38
C ASP A 289 -6.62 14.86 -12.06
N VAL A 290 -5.72 14.24 -11.28
CA VAL A 290 -4.75 13.27 -11.80
C VAL A 290 -5.46 12.03 -12.35
N TYR A 291 -6.50 11.55 -11.67
CA TYR A 291 -7.35 10.48 -12.17
C TYR A 291 -8.01 10.83 -13.50
N GLU A 292 -8.59 12.03 -13.61
CA GLU A 292 -9.26 12.48 -14.84
C GLU A 292 -8.30 12.63 -16.02
N VAL A 293 -7.04 13.02 -15.78
CA VAL A 293 -5.99 13.03 -16.82
C VAL A 293 -5.82 11.63 -17.40
N GLY A 294 -5.62 10.61 -16.54
CA GLY A 294 -5.44 9.23 -17.00
C GLY A 294 -6.63 8.66 -17.76
N VAL A 295 -7.85 8.89 -17.25
CA VAL A 295 -9.08 8.44 -17.91
C VAL A 295 -9.29 9.15 -19.26
N SER A 296 -9.00 10.44 -19.34
CA SER A 296 -9.14 11.23 -20.56
C SER A 296 -8.11 10.80 -21.60
N ALA A 297 -6.84 10.67 -21.22
CA ALA A 297 -5.77 10.19 -22.09
C ALA A 297 -6.10 8.81 -22.66
N ALA A 298 -6.50 7.87 -21.81
CA ALA A 298 -6.86 6.52 -22.23
C ALA A 298 -8.04 6.51 -23.21
N ARG A 299 -9.04 7.36 -23.01
CA ARG A 299 -10.25 7.44 -23.88
C ARG A 299 -9.92 7.82 -25.31
N GLU A 300 -8.88 8.62 -25.52
CA GLU A 300 -8.46 9.06 -26.87
C GLU A 300 -7.66 7.98 -27.63
N THR A 301 -7.32 6.85 -26.98
CA THR A 301 -6.55 5.76 -27.57
C THR A 301 -7.45 4.70 -28.22
N ALA A 302 -6.86 3.87 -29.08
CA ALA A 302 -7.53 2.72 -29.66
C ALA A 302 -7.95 1.64 -28.64
N TYR A 303 -7.41 1.69 -27.42
CA TYR A 303 -7.64 0.71 -26.35
C TYR A 303 -8.42 1.28 -25.15
N GLY A 304 -8.96 2.49 -25.26
CA GLY A 304 -9.69 3.17 -24.18
C GLY A 304 -10.91 2.39 -23.66
N GLU A 305 -11.57 1.61 -24.52
CA GLU A 305 -12.66 0.70 -24.12
C GLU A 305 -12.19 -0.34 -23.10
N TYR A 306 -10.93 -0.75 -23.15
CA TYR A 306 -10.33 -1.80 -22.33
C TYR A 306 -9.55 -1.25 -21.14
N PHE A 307 -9.42 0.07 -21.01
CA PHE A 307 -8.68 0.71 -19.94
C PHE A 307 -9.31 0.39 -18.59
N MET A 308 -8.47 -0.02 -17.64
CA MET A 308 -8.82 -0.50 -16.29
C MET A 308 -9.80 -1.67 -16.29
N GLY A 309 -9.88 -2.48 -17.35
CA GLY A 309 -10.73 -3.65 -17.46
C GLY A 309 -11.76 -3.59 -18.59
N TYR A 310 -12.55 -4.65 -18.76
CA TYR A 310 -13.55 -4.77 -19.84
C TYR A 310 -14.98 -4.89 -19.27
N GLU A 311 -15.37 -6.07 -18.77
CA GLU A 311 -16.70 -6.30 -18.17
C GLU A 311 -16.86 -5.57 -16.83
N GLU A 312 -15.81 -5.57 -16.03
CA GLU A 312 -15.68 -4.81 -14.79
C GLU A 312 -14.52 -3.83 -14.94
N LYS A 313 -14.67 -2.64 -14.35
CA LYS A 313 -13.68 -1.56 -14.40
C LYS A 313 -13.05 -1.34 -13.05
N GLY A 314 -11.74 -1.16 -13.02
CA GLY A 314 -11.04 -0.58 -11.87
C GLY A 314 -11.56 0.83 -11.57
N ARG A 315 -11.54 1.20 -10.31
CA ARG A 315 -12.17 2.43 -9.81
C ARG A 315 -11.21 3.59 -9.57
N PHE A 316 -9.91 3.33 -9.64
CA PHE A 316 -8.83 4.28 -9.43
C PHE A 316 -7.63 3.90 -10.30
N VAL A 317 -6.72 4.80 -10.53
CA VAL A 317 -5.51 4.60 -11.35
C VAL A 317 -4.23 4.57 -10.51
N GLY A 318 -4.36 4.53 -9.19
CA GLY A 318 -3.22 4.48 -8.29
C GLY A 318 -3.62 4.73 -6.84
N HIS A 319 -2.65 4.59 -5.95
CA HIS A 319 -2.85 4.69 -4.50
C HIS A 319 -1.60 5.19 -3.77
N GLY A 320 -1.78 5.56 -2.52
CA GLY A 320 -0.68 5.88 -1.62
C GLY A 320 0.06 4.62 -1.15
N LEU A 321 1.32 4.82 -0.82
CA LEU A 321 2.22 3.79 -0.29
C LEU A 321 2.82 4.25 1.04
N GLY A 322 3.12 3.33 1.92
CA GLY A 322 3.76 3.61 3.20
C GLY A 322 3.87 2.37 4.07
N LEU A 323 3.38 2.44 5.30
CA LEU A 323 3.34 1.31 6.22
C LEU A 323 2.28 0.26 5.87
N GLU A 324 1.43 0.57 4.93
CA GLU A 324 0.39 -0.31 4.39
C GLU A 324 0.34 -0.17 2.88
N LEU A 325 -0.03 -1.24 2.20
CA LEU A 325 -0.38 -1.21 0.79
C LEU A 325 -1.77 -0.56 0.64
N ASP A 326 -1.98 0.24 -0.39
CA ASP A 326 -3.21 0.98 -0.64
C ASP A 326 -3.58 1.98 0.48
N GLU A 327 -2.61 2.62 1.11
CA GLU A 327 -2.96 3.71 2.03
C GLU A 327 -3.38 4.98 1.25
N PRO A 328 -4.10 5.93 1.87
CA PRO A 328 -4.45 7.18 1.21
C PRO A 328 -3.23 7.99 0.74
N PRO A 329 -3.39 8.82 -0.32
CA PRO A 329 -4.64 9.03 -1.07
C PRO A 329 -4.90 7.93 -2.10
N ILE A 330 -6.16 7.81 -2.54
CA ILE A 330 -6.52 6.93 -3.65
C ILE A 330 -6.72 7.79 -4.91
N LEU A 331 -5.95 7.53 -5.96
CA LEU A 331 -6.02 8.26 -7.22
C LEU A 331 -7.30 7.90 -7.99
N GLY A 332 -8.41 8.39 -7.47
CA GLY A 332 -9.77 8.11 -7.93
C GLY A 332 -10.65 9.35 -7.97
N PRO A 333 -11.85 9.25 -8.56
CA PRO A 333 -12.67 10.43 -8.89
C PRO A 333 -13.25 11.17 -7.67
N ASN A 334 -13.26 10.54 -6.50
CA ASN A 334 -13.93 11.08 -5.31
C ASN A 334 -12.96 11.38 -4.15
N ASP A 335 -11.67 11.29 -4.35
CA ASP A 335 -10.70 11.62 -3.30
C ASP A 335 -10.40 13.12 -3.31
N PRO A 336 -10.73 13.86 -2.23
CA PRO A 336 -10.54 15.32 -2.15
C PRO A 336 -9.11 15.72 -1.78
N THR A 337 -8.21 14.77 -1.62
CA THR A 337 -6.83 15.02 -1.16
C THR A 337 -6.08 15.90 -2.15
N ILE A 338 -5.38 16.88 -1.64
CA ILE A 338 -4.44 17.69 -2.41
C ILE A 338 -3.06 17.06 -2.31
N ILE A 339 -2.44 16.82 -3.45
CA ILE A 339 -1.08 16.27 -3.51
C ILE A 339 -0.09 17.20 -2.80
N ALA A 340 0.77 16.64 -2.00
CA ALA A 340 1.84 17.35 -1.30
C ALA A 340 3.21 16.74 -1.62
N GLU A 341 4.25 17.55 -1.53
CA GLU A 341 5.62 17.08 -1.64
C GLU A 341 5.91 16.00 -0.59
N ASN A 342 6.72 15.01 -0.96
CA ASN A 342 7.06 13.83 -0.16
C ASN A 342 5.89 12.85 0.11
N MET A 343 4.78 12.96 -0.58
CA MET A 343 3.86 11.83 -0.70
C MET A 343 4.53 10.71 -1.53
N THR A 344 4.30 9.46 -1.14
CA THR A 344 4.70 8.28 -1.91
C THR A 344 3.46 7.62 -2.49
N LEU A 345 3.44 7.47 -3.81
CA LEU A 345 2.29 7.02 -4.57
C LEU A 345 2.71 5.93 -5.57
N ALA A 346 1.77 5.07 -5.94
CA ALA A 346 1.85 4.24 -7.14
C ALA A 346 0.82 4.71 -8.16
N VAL A 347 1.18 4.70 -9.43
CA VAL A 347 0.24 4.73 -10.56
C VAL A 347 0.24 3.34 -11.16
N GLU A 348 -0.94 2.71 -11.22
CA GLU A 348 -1.15 1.38 -11.75
C GLU A 348 -2.29 1.40 -12.77
N ILE A 349 -1.98 1.10 -14.02
CA ILE A 349 -2.97 1.03 -15.09
C ILE A 349 -2.85 -0.24 -15.90
N ASN A 350 -3.98 -0.75 -16.36
CA ASN A 350 -4.02 -1.97 -17.16
C ASN A 350 -5.07 -1.93 -18.25
N THR A 351 -4.92 -2.83 -19.22
CA THR A 351 -5.97 -3.18 -20.17
C THR A 351 -6.31 -4.66 -20.02
N ILE A 352 -7.60 -4.99 -20.10
CA ILE A 352 -8.06 -6.38 -20.26
C ILE A 352 -8.80 -6.46 -21.59
N ILE A 353 -8.16 -7.09 -22.59
CA ILE A 353 -8.68 -7.18 -23.94
C ILE A 353 -9.14 -8.62 -24.20
N PRO A 354 -10.42 -8.87 -24.55
CA PRO A 354 -10.93 -10.21 -24.88
C PRO A 354 -10.06 -10.90 -25.95
N ASP A 355 -9.82 -12.19 -25.77
CA ASP A 355 -9.03 -13.05 -26.68
C ASP A 355 -7.56 -12.61 -26.90
N PHE A 356 -7.10 -11.58 -26.20
CA PHE A 356 -5.74 -11.07 -26.27
C PHE A 356 -5.00 -11.24 -24.93
N GLY A 357 -5.60 -10.84 -23.83
CA GLY A 357 -4.99 -10.86 -22.49
C GLY A 357 -4.89 -9.48 -21.87
N THR A 358 -3.96 -9.35 -20.94
CA THR A 358 -3.77 -8.15 -20.12
C THR A 358 -2.34 -7.66 -20.23
N ILE A 359 -2.19 -6.36 -20.36
CA ILE A 359 -0.95 -5.64 -20.06
C ILE A 359 -1.25 -4.69 -18.92
N LYS A 360 -0.40 -4.72 -17.89
CA LYS A 360 -0.38 -3.78 -16.77
C LYS A 360 0.99 -3.12 -16.71
N VAL A 361 1.01 -1.82 -16.45
CA VAL A 361 2.20 -1.05 -16.09
C VAL A 361 1.95 -0.36 -14.77
N GLU A 362 3.00 -0.24 -13.96
CA GLU A 362 2.91 0.40 -12.66
C GLU A 362 4.26 0.92 -12.20
N ASP A 363 4.28 2.15 -11.74
CA ASP A 363 5.44 2.77 -11.13
C ASP A 363 5.11 3.39 -9.78
N SER A 364 5.94 3.09 -8.77
CA SER A 364 5.98 3.79 -7.49
C SER A 364 6.90 5.00 -7.57
N PHE A 365 6.51 6.10 -6.94
CA PHE A 365 7.28 7.34 -6.97
C PHE A 365 7.10 8.19 -5.70
N ILE A 366 8.03 9.12 -5.52
CA ILE A 366 7.95 10.19 -4.52
C ILE A 366 7.56 11.48 -5.24
N VAL A 367 6.56 12.19 -4.72
CA VAL A 367 6.21 13.53 -5.21
C VAL A 367 7.28 14.51 -4.80
N LYS A 368 7.83 15.26 -5.77
CA LYS A 368 8.81 16.31 -5.58
C LYS A 368 8.23 17.66 -5.98
N ALA A 369 8.92 18.74 -5.65
CA ALA A 369 8.48 20.11 -5.97
C ALA A 369 8.15 20.30 -7.45
N ASP A 370 8.94 19.70 -8.35
CA ASP A 370 8.86 19.91 -9.80
C ASP A 370 8.34 18.70 -10.59
N GLY A 371 7.80 17.67 -9.92
CA GLY A 371 7.31 16.43 -10.57
C GLY A 371 7.46 15.21 -9.68
N VAL A 372 8.00 14.11 -10.20
CA VAL A 372 8.10 12.84 -9.50
C VAL A 372 9.52 12.26 -9.55
N GLU A 373 9.94 11.59 -8.47
CA GLU A 373 11.12 10.74 -8.39
C GLU A 373 10.67 9.29 -8.48
N LEU A 374 10.89 8.62 -9.62
CA LEU A 374 10.61 7.20 -9.77
C LEU A 374 11.49 6.38 -8.82
N LEU A 375 10.92 5.38 -8.17
CA LEU A 375 11.59 4.57 -7.15
C LEU A 375 12.26 3.33 -7.72
N SER A 376 11.64 2.68 -8.72
CA SER A 376 12.20 1.49 -9.35
C SER A 376 13.28 1.85 -10.38
N SER A 377 14.36 1.08 -10.37
CA SER A 377 15.39 1.12 -11.41
C SER A 377 15.12 0.15 -12.57
N THR A 378 14.09 -0.67 -12.47
CA THR A 378 13.68 -1.59 -13.52
C THR A 378 12.95 -0.82 -14.61
N GLU A 379 13.53 -0.79 -15.82
CA GLU A 379 12.96 -0.04 -16.95
C GLU A 379 11.52 -0.44 -17.23
N ARG A 380 10.70 0.53 -17.57
CA ARG A 380 9.35 0.33 -18.06
C ARG A 380 9.42 -0.07 -19.54
N ARG A 381 9.40 -1.36 -19.79
CA ARG A 381 9.44 -1.97 -21.15
C ARG A 381 8.69 -3.29 -21.17
N LEU A 382 8.23 -3.70 -22.33
CA LEU A 382 7.76 -5.05 -22.55
C LEU A 382 8.97 -5.96 -22.72
N TYR A 383 9.19 -6.85 -21.74
CA TYR A 383 10.36 -7.73 -21.72
C TYR A 383 10.09 -8.99 -22.54
N GLU A 384 10.90 -9.22 -23.58
CA GLU A 384 10.92 -10.49 -24.31
C GLU A 384 11.86 -11.46 -23.60
N VAL A 385 11.38 -12.67 -23.29
CA VAL A 385 12.17 -13.71 -22.63
C VAL A 385 12.26 -14.93 -23.51
N ASP A 386 13.42 -15.58 -23.54
CA ASP A 386 13.61 -16.78 -24.34
C ASP A 386 12.66 -17.91 -23.86
N PRO A 387 12.06 -18.68 -24.80
CA PRO A 387 11.08 -19.70 -24.46
C PRO A 387 11.67 -20.88 -23.69
#